data_5d05071aeb7bd084047c922811dd81cb
#
_entry.id   5d05071aeb7bd084047c922811dd81cb
#
_cell.length_a   1.000
_cell.length_b   1.000
_cell.length_c   1.000
_cell.angle_alpha   90.00
_cell.angle_beta   90.00
_cell.angle_gamma   90.00
#
_symmetry.space_group_name_H-M   'P 1'
#
loop_
_entity.id
_entity.type
_entity.pdbx_description
1 polymer ?
#
loop_
_entity_poly.entity_id
_entity_poly.type
_entity_poly.pdbx_seq_one_letter_code
_entity_poly.pdbx_strand_id
1 'polypeptide(L)'
;MSMSVHPQGVPYPKLPLWSTIGLSYSTYFHHFIDALSVSWLWLVLVTPLTAVASWQQWSWMSAVIAGAERGMPVQTLALPFEVQVLSNVDYLLVLLASVSIAVAWHRLMILGDHPGFSGSNVATRHLWRYIGIGLVIFLIFFLPAVIMFPMFYLFFPPLPGAGPPRAPFFVVLLAFVVLDIFAVAVALRLTLLLPARAVGDLRLTFEQMWNRTRGNAWRLFWGVAFTTVPPLLLGEIGVLFAGGGPPNPLKFLNEDFVAQMTVNSCVFVIYYLLILPIGIGFLSHAYRHFFQAHPELRR
;
A
#
# COMPACT_ATOMS: atom_id res chain seq x y z
N MET A 1 11.54 -35.69 20.12
CA MET A 1 10.94 -34.35 20.31
C MET A 1 11.84 -33.59 21.28
N SER A 2 12.84 -32.84 20.79
CA SER A 2 13.67 -31.98 21.62
C SER A 2 12.95 -30.64 21.76
N MET A 3 12.40 -30.37 22.93
CA MET A 3 11.95 -29.02 23.30
C MET A 3 13.18 -28.10 23.26
N SER A 4 13.26 -27.21 22.29
CA SER A 4 14.22 -26.13 22.29
C SER A 4 13.86 -25.19 23.45
N VAL A 5 14.55 -25.33 24.55
CA VAL A 5 14.49 -24.38 25.68
C VAL A 5 15.07 -23.07 25.17
N HIS A 6 14.21 -22.09 24.87
CA HIS A 6 14.66 -20.71 24.72
C HIS A 6 15.30 -20.26 26.03
N PRO A 7 16.47 -19.63 26.02
CA PRO A 7 17.02 -19.02 27.21
C PRO A 7 16.00 -17.96 27.67
N GLN A 8 15.24 -18.33 28.72
CA GLN A 8 14.27 -17.45 29.33
C GLN A 8 15.04 -16.28 29.93
N GLY A 9 14.80 -15.09 29.44
CA GLY A 9 15.25 -13.86 30.07
C GLY A 9 15.94 -12.81 29.18
N VAL A 10 16.31 -13.11 27.95
CA VAL A 10 16.89 -12.08 27.09
C VAL A 10 15.74 -11.29 26.42
N PRO A 11 15.58 -9.99 26.75
CA PRO A 11 14.55 -9.18 26.11
C PRO A 11 14.85 -9.05 24.62
N TYR A 12 13.83 -9.25 23.77
CA TYR A 12 13.98 -9.05 22.33
C TYR A 12 14.47 -7.63 22.02
N PRO A 13 15.41 -7.47 21.06
CA PRO A 13 15.97 -6.18 20.74
C PRO A 13 14.88 -5.22 20.26
N LYS A 14 14.88 -4.03 20.83
CA LYS A 14 13.97 -2.96 20.40
C LYS A 14 14.49 -2.36 19.10
N LEU A 15 13.62 -2.21 18.09
CA LEU A 15 13.96 -1.56 16.83
C LEU A 15 14.40 -0.09 17.09
N PRO A 16 15.59 0.34 16.66
CA PRO A 16 16.01 1.74 16.76
C PRO A 16 15.28 2.59 15.72
N LEU A 17 14.05 3.01 16.04
CA LEU A 17 13.08 3.60 15.11
C LEU A 17 13.68 4.72 14.25
N TRP A 18 14.18 5.77 14.87
CA TRP A 18 14.63 6.97 14.14
C TRP A 18 15.85 6.71 13.26
N SER A 19 16.79 5.89 13.73
CA SER A 19 17.94 5.51 12.89
C SER A 19 17.53 4.63 11.73
N THR A 20 16.54 3.73 11.92
CA THR A 20 16.01 2.88 10.84
C THR A 20 15.27 3.72 9.79
N ILE A 21 14.48 4.72 10.21
CA ILE A 21 13.84 5.68 9.30
C ILE A 21 14.90 6.46 8.53
N GLY A 22 15.88 7.05 9.24
CA GLY A 22 16.97 7.82 8.61
C GLY A 22 17.77 6.98 7.61
N LEU A 23 18.05 5.71 7.92
CA LEU A 23 18.69 4.78 7.01
C LEU A 23 17.84 4.51 5.75
N SER A 24 16.52 4.41 5.88
CA SER A 24 15.64 4.17 4.72
C SER A 24 15.72 5.32 3.72
N TYR A 25 15.63 6.56 4.20
CA TYR A 25 15.77 7.75 3.36
C TYR A 25 17.19 7.87 2.78
N SER A 26 18.22 7.76 3.63
CA SER A 26 19.61 7.85 3.19
C SER A 26 19.95 6.81 2.14
N THR A 27 19.51 5.55 2.35
CA THR A 27 19.73 4.47 1.40
C THR A 27 19.01 4.72 0.07
N TYR A 28 17.77 5.22 0.12
CA TYR A 28 17.01 5.57 -1.08
C TYR A 28 17.73 6.63 -1.91
N PHE A 29 18.16 7.71 -1.29
CA PHE A 29 18.85 8.78 -2.02
C PHE A 29 20.23 8.35 -2.53
N HIS A 30 20.94 7.51 -1.78
CA HIS A 30 22.22 6.96 -2.21
C HIS A 30 22.08 6.00 -3.42
N HIS A 31 20.99 5.23 -3.46
CA HIS A 31 20.68 4.29 -4.53
C HIS A 31 19.55 4.76 -5.44
N PHE A 32 19.41 6.09 -5.62
CA PHE A 32 18.30 6.65 -6.42
C PHE A 32 18.32 6.16 -7.87
N ILE A 33 19.50 6.01 -8.46
CA ILE A 33 19.64 5.48 -9.83
C ILE A 33 19.19 4.01 -9.91
N ASP A 34 19.48 3.21 -8.88
CA ASP A 34 18.99 1.83 -8.81
C ASP A 34 17.46 1.81 -8.67
N ALA A 35 16.87 2.71 -7.86
CA ALA A 35 15.42 2.86 -7.74
C ALA A 35 14.78 3.23 -9.10
N LEU A 36 15.38 4.16 -9.82
CA LEU A 36 14.92 4.53 -11.15
C LEU A 36 15.07 3.36 -12.15
N SER A 37 16.18 2.61 -12.09
CA SER A 37 16.41 1.47 -12.98
C SER A 37 15.41 0.33 -12.78
N VAL A 38 14.92 0.12 -11.55
CA VAL A 38 13.87 -0.86 -11.25
C VAL A 38 12.51 -0.38 -11.72
N SER A 39 12.26 0.93 -11.63
CA SER A 39 10.91 1.50 -11.86
C SER A 39 10.66 1.90 -13.31
N TRP A 40 11.68 2.22 -14.11
CA TRP A 40 11.51 2.85 -15.42
C TRP A 40 10.65 2.04 -16.40
N LEU A 41 10.84 0.72 -16.46
CA LEU A 41 10.04 -0.15 -17.34
C LEU A 41 8.56 -0.10 -16.95
N TRP A 42 8.29 -0.14 -15.64
CA TRP A 42 6.95 -0.04 -15.11
C TRP A 42 6.33 1.34 -15.36
N LEU A 43 7.12 2.41 -15.24
CA LEU A 43 6.65 3.76 -15.57
C LEU A 43 6.24 3.87 -17.04
N VAL A 44 7.02 3.30 -17.96
CA VAL A 44 6.70 3.29 -19.40
C VAL A 44 5.45 2.47 -19.70
N LEU A 45 5.20 1.38 -18.97
CA LEU A 45 4.03 0.52 -19.22
C LEU A 45 2.77 1.04 -18.53
N VAL A 46 2.90 1.47 -17.26
CA VAL A 46 1.76 1.85 -16.42
C VAL A 46 1.24 3.24 -16.78
N THR A 47 2.11 4.24 -16.96
CA THR A 47 1.69 5.62 -17.15
C THR A 47 0.74 5.83 -18.34
N PRO A 48 1.01 5.27 -19.55
CA PRO A 48 0.08 5.40 -20.67
C PRO A 48 -1.28 4.73 -20.42
N LEU A 49 -1.27 3.57 -19.74
CA LEU A 49 -2.51 2.87 -19.41
C LEU A 49 -3.30 3.68 -18.38
N THR A 50 -2.66 4.19 -17.33
CA THR A 50 -3.28 5.07 -16.33
C THR A 50 -3.85 6.33 -17.01
N ALA A 51 -3.16 6.91 -17.99
CA ALA A 51 -3.66 8.07 -18.73
C ALA A 51 -5.00 7.75 -19.44
N VAL A 52 -5.05 6.61 -20.16
CA VAL A 52 -6.27 6.21 -20.88
C VAL A 52 -7.39 5.83 -19.90
N ALA A 53 -7.08 5.04 -18.87
CA ALA A 53 -8.06 4.61 -17.87
C ALA A 53 -8.65 5.82 -17.10
N SER A 54 -7.80 6.74 -16.65
CA SER A 54 -8.21 7.94 -15.94
C SER A 54 -9.03 8.89 -16.84
N TRP A 55 -8.61 9.07 -18.09
CA TRP A 55 -9.38 9.88 -19.03
C TRP A 55 -10.81 9.34 -19.20
N GLN A 56 -10.98 8.04 -19.43
CA GLN A 56 -12.28 7.43 -19.58
C GLN A 56 -13.12 7.52 -18.30
N GLN A 57 -12.50 7.25 -17.14
CA GLN A 57 -13.18 7.31 -15.85
C GLN A 57 -13.65 8.73 -15.52
N TRP A 58 -12.81 9.75 -15.73
CA TRP A 58 -13.18 11.14 -15.46
C TRP A 58 -14.16 11.69 -16.47
N SER A 59 -14.08 11.28 -17.76
CA SER A 59 -15.06 11.63 -18.79
C SER A 59 -16.43 11.07 -18.44
N TRP A 60 -16.50 9.81 -18.00
CA TRP A 60 -17.73 9.21 -17.51
C TRP A 60 -18.27 9.95 -16.27
N MET A 61 -17.43 10.22 -15.29
CA MET A 61 -17.85 10.95 -14.06
C MET A 61 -18.41 12.32 -14.40
N SER A 62 -17.78 13.06 -15.30
CA SER A 62 -18.25 14.35 -15.81
C SER A 62 -19.64 14.23 -16.46
N ALA A 63 -19.84 13.19 -17.29
CA ALA A 63 -21.14 12.91 -17.91
C ALA A 63 -22.24 12.56 -16.88
N VAL A 64 -21.88 11.82 -15.82
CA VAL A 64 -22.78 11.50 -14.68
C VAL A 64 -23.23 12.77 -13.97
N ILE A 65 -22.29 13.65 -13.63
CA ILE A 65 -22.60 14.92 -12.95
C ILE A 65 -23.51 15.78 -13.83
N ALA A 66 -23.18 15.95 -15.11
CA ALA A 66 -23.98 16.69 -16.06
C ALA A 66 -25.39 16.10 -16.25
N GLY A 67 -25.52 14.76 -16.23
CA GLY A 67 -26.78 14.05 -16.26
C GLY A 67 -27.64 14.30 -15.03
N ALA A 68 -27.02 14.23 -13.84
CA ALA A 68 -27.68 14.48 -12.56
C ALA A 68 -28.24 15.94 -12.48
N GLU A 69 -27.49 16.93 -12.96
CA GLU A 69 -27.94 18.33 -13.04
C GLU A 69 -29.16 18.51 -13.95
N ARG A 70 -29.29 17.67 -14.99
CA ARG A 70 -30.47 17.65 -15.89
C ARG A 70 -31.62 16.82 -15.32
N GLY A 71 -31.53 16.32 -14.09
CA GLY A 71 -32.58 15.51 -13.46
C GLY A 71 -32.67 14.07 -13.97
N MET A 72 -31.64 13.57 -14.66
CA MET A 72 -31.62 12.16 -15.08
C MET A 72 -31.51 11.24 -13.87
N PRO A 73 -32.23 10.12 -13.81
CA PRO A 73 -32.11 9.17 -12.73
C PRO A 73 -30.71 8.55 -12.72
N VAL A 74 -30.05 8.55 -11.54
CA VAL A 74 -28.67 8.03 -11.35
C VAL A 74 -28.51 6.57 -11.80
N GLN A 75 -29.60 5.79 -11.80
CA GLN A 75 -29.62 4.39 -12.25
C GLN A 75 -29.31 4.21 -13.73
N THR A 76 -29.52 5.26 -14.57
CA THR A 76 -29.18 5.26 -16.00
C THR A 76 -27.70 5.56 -16.26
N LEU A 77 -26.96 5.88 -15.22
CA LEU A 77 -25.57 6.33 -15.27
C LEU A 77 -24.60 5.24 -14.78
N ALA A 78 -24.92 3.96 -15.07
CA ALA A 78 -24.04 2.85 -14.75
C ALA A 78 -22.67 3.02 -15.44
N LEU A 79 -21.61 2.64 -14.73
CA LEU A 79 -20.25 2.65 -15.28
C LEU A 79 -20.17 1.70 -16.50
N PRO A 80 -19.77 2.16 -17.69
CA PRO A 80 -19.60 1.30 -18.85
C PRO A 80 -18.65 0.14 -18.54
N PHE A 81 -18.97 -1.04 -19.05
CA PHE A 81 -18.17 -2.24 -18.78
C PHE A 81 -16.72 -2.07 -19.25
N GLU A 82 -16.49 -1.41 -20.37
CA GLU A 82 -15.17 -1.16 -20.94
C GLU A 82 -14.32 -0.29 -19.99
N VAL A 83 -14.92 0.74 -19.39
CA VAL A 83 -14.24 1.63 -18.44
C VAL A 83 -13.89 0.85 -17.16
N GLN A 84 -14.80 -0.01 -16.69
CA GLN A 84 -14.56 -0.86 -15.54
C GLN A 84 -13.42 -1.86 -15.78
N VAL A 85 -13.43 -2.53 -16.94
CA VAL A 85 -12.37 -3.47 -17.32
C VAL A 85 -11.03 -2.76 -17.41
N LEU A 86 -10.97 -1.62 -18.08
CA LEU A 86 -9.74 -0.86 -18.27
C LEU A 86 -9.17 -0.38 -16.92
N SER A 87 -10.02 0.15 -16.05
CA SER A 87 -9.60 0.57 -14.69
C SER A 87 -9.08 -0.61 -13.87
N ASN A 88 -9.74 -1.78 -13.94
CA ASN A 88 -9.27 -2.97 -13.23
C ASN A 88 -7.91 -3.47 -13.77
N VAL A 89 -7.70 -3.40 -15.09
CA VAL A 89 -6.40 -3.76 -15.70
C VAL A 89 -5.31 -2.79 -15.27
N ASP A 90 -5.60 -1.49 -15.21
CA ASP A 90 -4.67 -0.47 -14.70
C ASP A 90 -4.29 -0.75 -13.25
N TYR A 91 -5.25 -0.96 -12.35
CA TYR A 91 -4.98 -1.31 -10.94
C TYR A 91 -4.14 -2.58 -10.79
N LEU A 92 -4.42 -3.62 -11.56
CA LEU A 92 -3.64 -4.85 -11.55
C LEU A 92 -2.20 -4.60 -12.02
N LEU A 93 -2.02 -3.79 -13.04
CA LEU A 93 -0.69 -3.47 -13.55
C LEU A 93 0.12 -2.62 -12.57
N VAL A 94 -0.51 -1.61 -11.93
CA VAL A 94 0.09 -0.82 -10.83
C VAL A 94 0.48 -1.74 -9.67
N LEU A 95 -0.36 -2.69 -9.29
CA LEU A 95 -0.06 -3.66 -8.24
C LEU A 95 1.14 -4.54 -8.60
N LEU A 96 1.18 -5.09 -9.82
CA LEU A 96 2.29 -5.90 -10.30
C LEU A 96 3.60 -5.10 -10.35
N ALA A 97 3.54 -3.84 -10.80
CA ALA A 97 4.66 -2.92 -10.78
C ALA A 97 5.18 -2.72 -9.36
N SER A 98 4.28 -2.40 -8.42
CA SER A 98 4.61 -2.17 -7.01
C SER A 98 5.28 -3.38 -6.38
N VAL A 99 4.74 -4.58 -6.60
CA VAL A 99 5.31 -5.83 -6.07
C VAL A 99 6.67 -6.15 -6.71
N SER A 100 6.80 -5.94 -8.02
CA SER A 100 8.06 -6.16 -8.73
C SER A 100 9.18 -5.24 -8.22
N ILE A 101 8.87 -3.94 -8.07
CA ILE A 101 9.78 -2.95 -7.50
C ILE A 101 10.14 -3.33 -6.05
N ALA A 102 9.14 -3.76 -5.25
CA ALA A 102 9.36 -4.15 -3.88
C ALA A 102 10.31 -5.34 -3.74
N VAL A 103 10.11 -6.39 -4.53
CA VAL A 103 10.98 -7.58 -4.52
C VAL A 103 12.41 -7.21 -4.94
N ALA A 104 12.57 -6.44 -6.01
CA ALA A 104 13.87 -6.00 -6.49
C ALA A 104 14.59 -5.14 -5.43
N TRP A 105 13.88 -4.21 -4.80
CA TRP A 105 14.44 -3.34 -3.77
C TRP A 105 14.83 -4.11 -2.50
N HIS A 106 14.00 -5.05 -2.03
CA HIS A 106 14.38 -5.92 -0.91
C HIS A 106 15.64 -6.71 -1.21
N ARG A 107 15.78 -7.25 -2.44
CA ARG A 107 16.98 -8.01 -2.83
C ARG A 107 18.22 -7.13 -2.89
N LEU A 108 18.12 -5.94 -3.45
CA LEU A 108 19.20 -4.96 -3.43
C LEU A 108 19.65 -4.65 -1.99
N MET A 109 18.69 -4.33 -1.11
CA MET A 109 18.99 -3.92 0.27
C MET A 109 19.56 -5.05 1.14
N ILE A 110 19.13 -6.29 0.92
CA ILE A 110 19.46 -7.41 1.82
C ILE A 110 20.61 -8.26 1.27
N LEU A 111 20.63 -8.48 -0.05
CA LEU A 111 21.61 -9.35 -0.72
C LEU A 111 22.70 -8.56 -1.47
N GLY A 112 22.50 -7.27 -1.72
CA GLY A 112 23.36 -6.49 -2.61
C GLY A 112 23.15 -6.81 -4.09
N ASP A 113 22.04 -7.48 -4.44
CA ASP A 113 21.73 -7.83 -5.82
C ASP A 113 21.31 -6.56 -6.57
N HIS A 114 22.21 -5.98 -7.38
CA HIS A 114 21.87 -4.86 -8.23
C HIS A 114 20.85 -5.28 -9.29
N PRO A 115 19.73 -4.55 -9.41
CA PRO A 115 18.73 -4.87 -10.41
C PRO A 115 19.33 -4.69 -11.82
N GLY A 116 19.28 -5.76 -12.61
CA GLY A 116 19.62 -5.65 -14.03
C GLY A 116 18.63 -4.76 -14.77
N PHE A 117 19.07 -4.09 -15.82
CA PHE A 117 18.25 -3.19 -16.64
C PHE A 117 17.03 -3.88 -17.28
N SER A 118 16.99 -5.21 -17.29
CA SER A 118 15.99 -6.03 -18.00
C SER A 118 14.69 -6.28 -17.24
N GLY A 119 14.50 -5.74 -16.02
CA GLY A 119 13.26 -5.97 -15.26
C GLY A 119 12.93 -7.44 -14.97
N SER A 120 13.92 -8.33 -15.06
CA SER A 120 13.79 -9.80 -15.10
C SER A 120 13.22 -10.45 -13.82
N ASN A 121 12.86 -9.65 -12.82
CA ASN A 121 12.29 -10.17 -11.58
C ASN A 121 10.77 -10.49 -11.67
N VAL A 122 10.12 -10.14 -12.78
CA VAL A 122 8.65 -10.26 -12.96
C VAL A 122 8.17 -11.72 -12.91
N ALA A 123 8.97 -12.66 -13.41
CA ALA A 123 8.57 -14.06 -13.52
C ALA A 123 9.20 -14.97 -12.44
N THR A 124 9.79 -14.41 -11.39
CA THR A 124 10.49 -15.23 -10.40
C THR A 124 9.53 -15.85 -9.39
N ARG A 125 9.89 -17.07 -8.93
CA ARG A 125 9.17 -17.75 -7.85
C ARG A 125 9.06 -16.89 -6.58
N HIS A 126 9.98 -15.93 -6.39
CA HIS A 126 9.98 -14.99 -5.27
C HIS A 126 8.82 -14.00 -5.36
N LEU A 127 8.49 -13.50 -6.56
CA LEU A 127 7.38 -12.60 -6.81
C LEU A 127 6.06 -13.22 -6.36
N TRP A 128 5.76 -14.44 -6.80
CA TRP A 128 4.50 -15.12 -6.46
C TRP A 128 4.37 -15.40 -4.96
N ARG A 129 5.49 -15.73 -4.30
CA ARG A 129 5.50 -15.89 -2.84
C ARG A 129 5.29 -14.58 -2.11
N TYR A 130 5.85 -13.51 -2.64
CA TYR A 130 5.65 -12.17 -2.11
C TYR A 130 4.18 -11.75 -2.24
N ILE A 131 3.57 -11.96 -3.41
CA ILE A 131 2.15 -11.71 -3.67
C ILE A 131 1.28 -12.52 -2.71
N GLY A 132 1.58 -13.81 -2.51
CA GLY A 132 0.82 -14.65 -1.59
C GLY A 132 0.80 -14.13 -0.16
N ILE A 133 1.95 -13.70 0.38
CA ILE A 133 2.01 -13.07 1.71
C ILE A 133 1.32 -11.70 1.69
N GLY A 134 1.54 -10.88 0.65
CA GLY A 134 0.86 -9.60 0.49
C GLY A 134 -0.67 -9.75 0.49
N LEU A 135 -1.20 -10.78 -0.18
CA LEU A 135 -2.63 -11.08 -0.17
C LEU A 135 -3.14 -11.45 1.22
N VAL A 136 -2.39 -12.27 1.97
CA VAL A 136 -2.75 -12.59 3.37
C VAL A 136 -2.79 -11.34 4.24
N ILE A 137 -1.81 -10.47 4.11
CA ILE A 137 -1.74 -9.18 4.84
C ILE A 137 -2.94 -8.31 4.45
N PHE A 138 -3.23 -8.21 3.16
CA PHE A 138 -4.37 -7.46 2.63
C PHE A 138 -5.70 -7.99 3.20
N LEU A 139 -5.92 -9.30 3.17
CA LEU A 139 -7.14 -9.91 3.71
C LEU A 139 -7.29 -9.63 5.21
N ILE A 140 -6.21 -9.69 5.99
CA ILE A 140 -6.25 -9.36 7.42
C ILE A 140 -6.59 -7.89 7.64
N PHE A 141 -6.00 -6.99 6.84
CA PHE A 141 -6.25 -5.56 6.93
C PHE A 141 -7.70 -5.19 6.57
N PHE A 142 -8.29 -5.85 5.57
CA PHE A 142 -9.66 -5.60 5.13
C PHE A 142 -10.73 -6.39 5.90
N LEU A 143 -10.32 -7.37 6.72
CA LEU A 143 -11.26 -8.20 7.48
C LEU A 143 -12.24 -7.38 8.35
N PRO A 144 -11.80 -6.34 9.10
CA PRO A 144 -12.71 -5.48 9.84
C PRO A 144 -13.77 -4.84 8.96
N ALA A 145 -13.37 -4.29 7.81
CA ALA A 145 -14.30 -3.64 6.89
C ALA A 145 -15.34 -4.62 6.34
N VAL A 146 -14.93 -5.84 5.96
CA VAL A 146 -15.83 -6.89 5.46
C VAL A 146 -16.86 -7.32 6.52
N ILE A 147 -16.45 -7.41 7.78
CA ILE A 147 -17.35 -7.79 8.88
C ILE A 147 -18.31 -6.63 9.20
N MET A 148 -17.82 -5.39 9.20
CA MET A 148 -18.58 -4.24 9.65
C MET A 148 -19.52 -3.67 8.59
N PHE A 149 -19.21 -3.86 7.30
CA PHE A 149 -20.04 -3.34 6.22
C PHE A 149 -21.49 -3.84 6.28
N PRO A 150 -21.81 -5.15 6.44
CA PRO A 150 -23.16 -5.62 6.65
C PRO A 150 -23.80 -5.09 7.94
N MET A 151 -23.03 -5.00 9.03
CA MET A 151 -23.53 -4.46 10.30
C MET A 151 -23.91 -2.99 10.17
N PHE A 152 -23.12 -2.21 9.43
CA PHE A 152 -23.46 -0.82 9.16
C PHE A 152 -24.81 -0.71 8.44
N TYR A 153 -25.07 -1.53 7.41
CA TYR A 153 -26.38 -1.55 6.72
C TYR A 153 -27.54 -2.00 7.62
N LEU A 154 -27.31 -2.91 8.54
CA LEU A 154 -28.36 -3.36 9.49
C LEU A 154 -28.74 -2.27 10.49
N PHE A 155 -27.79 -1.46 10.94
CA PHE A 155 -28.02 -0.41 11.94
C PHE A 155 -28.36 0.95 11.33
N PHE A 156 -28.03 1.15 10.04
CA PHE A 156 -28.30 2.39 9.28
C PHE A 156 -29.03 2.06 7.98
N PRO A 157 -30.30 1.66 8.04
CA PRO A 157 -31.06 1.58 6.81
C PRO A 157 -31.05 2.97 6.15
N PRO A 158 -30.77 3.09 4.83
CA PRO A 158 -30.73 4.35 4.11
C PRO A 158 -32.15 4.88 3.85
N LEU A 159 -32.95 5.05 4.91
CA LEU A 159 -34.32 5.52 4.80
C LEU A 159 -34.36 7.03 5.04
N PRO A 160 -35.01 7.81 4.14
CA PRO A 160 -35.34 9.20 4.38
C PRO A 160 -36.17 9.30 5.63
N GLY A 161 -35.71 10.06 6.64
CA GLY A 161 -36.43 10.26 7.93
C GLY A 161 -35.96 9.34 9.06
N ALA A 162 -34.94 8.55 8.90
CA ALA A 162 -34.31 7.84 10.02
C ALA A 162 -33.82 8.85 11.07
N GLY A 163 -34.33 8.71 12.32
CA GLY A 163 -33.92 9.54 13.43
C GLY A 163 -32.41 9.45 13.77
N PRO A 164 -31.97 10.18 14.79
CA PRO A 164 -30.55 10.21 15.17
C PRO A 164 -30.04 8.79 15.47
N PRO A 165 -28.72 8.55 15.26
CA PRO A 165 -28.11 7.23 15.46
C PRO A 165 -28.43 6.71 16.86
N ARG A 166 -28.90 5.47 16.93
CA ARG A 166 -29.26 4.82 18.20
C ARG A 166 -28.02 4.49 19.02
N ALA A 167 -28.14 4.39 20.33
CA ALA A 167 -27.06 4.07 21.26
C ALA A 167 -26.15 2.87 20.81
N PRO A 168 -26.66 1.80 20.15
CA PRO A 168 -25.84 0.72 19.59
C PRO A 168 -24.80 1.17 18.56
N PHE A 169 -25.01 2.32 17.86
CA PHE A 169 -24.06 2.82 16.86
C PHE A 169 -22.66 3.05 17.44
N PHE A 170 -22.57 3.72 18.58
CA PHE A 170 -21.29 4.01 19.20
C PHE A 170 -20.57 2.75 19.67
N VAL A 171 -21.31 1.72 20.09
CA VAL A 171 -20.75 0.42 20.48
C VAL A 171 -20.18 -0.30 19.25
N VAL A 172 -20.91 -0.30 18.14
CA VAL A 172 -20.48 -0.90 16.87
C VAL A 172 -19.26 -0.16 16.31
N LEU A 173 -19.28 1.18 16.33
CA LEU A 173 -18.15 2.00 15.90
C LEU A 173 -16.90 1.75 16.76
N LEU A 174 -17.05 1.68 18.09
CA LEU A 174 -15.94 1.38 18.99
C LEU A 174 -15.38 -0.03 18.75
N ALA A 175 -16.24 -1.01 18.57
CA ALA A 175 -15.84 -2.39 18.25
C ALA A 175 -15.05 -2.45 16.92
N PHE A 176 -15.49 -1.68 15.91
CA PHE A 176 -14.78 -1.53 14.63
C PHE A 176 -13.39 -0.96 14.84
N VAL A 177 -13.26 0.17 15.53
CA VAL A 177 -11.96 0.82 15.78
C VAL A 177 -11.01 -0.14 16.52
N VAL A 178 -11.49 -0.87 17.53
CA VAL A 178 -10.66 -1.85 18.26
C VAL A 178 -10.22 -2.98 17.34
N LEU A 179 -11.13 -3.52 16.53
CA LEU A 179 -10.83 -4.60 15.58
C LEU A 179 -9.83 -4.13 14.52
N ASP A 180 -9.99 -2.91 14.01
CA ASP A 180 -9.10 -2.31 13.01
C ASP A 180 -7.68 -2.10 13.57
N ILE A 181 -7.56 -1.53 14.79
CA ILE A 181 -6.27 -1.40 15.47
C ILE A 181 -5.58 -2.76 15.63
N PHE A 182 -6.34 -3.79 16.01
CA PHE A 182 -5.80 -5.14 16.13
C PHE A 182 -5.35 -5.70 14.78
N ALA A 183 -6.17 -5.59 13.74
CA ALA A 183 -5.85 -6.03 12.38
C ALA A 183 -4.60 -5.32 11.83
N VAL A 184 -4.49 -4.00 12.02
CA VAL A 184 -3.31 -3.21 11.66
C VAL A 184 -2.08 -3.69 12.40
N ALA A 185 -2.15 -3.93 13.71
CA ALA A 185 -1.02 -4.41 14.50
C ALA A 185 -0.54 -5.81 14.05
N VAL A 186 -1.47 -6.69 13.68
CA VAL A 186 -1.14 -8.02 13.12
C VAL A 186 -0.54 -7.88 11.72
N ALA A 187 -1.18 -7.12 10.83
CA ALA A 187 -0.72 -6.88 9.47
C ALA A 187 0.70 -6.31 9.43
N LEU A 188 0.99 -5.29 10.24
CA LEU A 188 2.32 -4.66 10.33
C LEU A 188 3.41 -5.64 10.77
N ARG A 189 3.12 -6.58 11.68
CA ARG A 189 4.10 -7.62 12.01
C ARG A 189 4.33 -8.56 10.84
N LEU A 190 3.26 -8.95 10.14
CA LEU A 190 3.33 -9.82 8.97
C LEU A 190 4.10 -9.20 7.81
N THR A 191 4.13 -7.86 7.68
CA THR A 191 4.90 -7.20 6.60
C THR A 191 6.38 -7.55 6.63
N LEU A 192 6.95 -7.95 7.77
CA LEU A 192 8.34 -8.42 7.87
C LEU A 192 8.59 -9.80 7.22
N LEU A 193 7.53 -10.55 6.87
CA LEU A 193 7.66 -11.73 6.02
C LEU A 193 7.90 -11.38 4.55
N LEU A 194 7.52 -10.19 4.12
CA LEU A 194 7.71 -9.74 2.73
C LEU A 194 9.18 -9.70 2.32
N PRO A 195 10.10 -9.00 3.05
CA PRO A 195 11.52 -9.06 2.75
C PRO A 195 12.10 -10.48 2.80
N ALA A 196 11.67 -11.32 3.75
CA ALA A 196 12.10 -12.72 3.81
C ALA A 196 11.74 -13.49 2.53
N ARG A 197 10.50 -13.33 2.03
CA ARG A 197 10.05 -14.00 0.80
C ARG A 197 10.73 -13.45 -0.44
N ALA A 198 11.00 -12.14 -0.48
CA ALA A 198 11.73 -11.50 -1.57
C ALA A 198 13.15 -12.06 -1.74
N VAL A 199 13.85 -12.35 -0.64
CA VAL A 199 15.21 -12.92 -0.66
C VAL A 199 15.24 -14.45 -0.65
N GLY A 200 14.07 -15.11 -0.65
CA GLY A 200 13.98 -16.57 -0.67
C GLY A 200 14.16 -17.25 0.69
N ASP A 201 14.17 -16.51 1.78
CA ASP A 201 14.21 -17.08 3.12
C ASP A 201 12.85 -17.71 3.49
N LEU A 202 12.78 -19.04 3.36
CA LEU A 202 11.59 -19.83 3.68
C LEU A 202 11.59 -20.35 5.12
N ARG A 203 12.70 -20.21 5.82
CA ARG A 203 12.85 -20.73 7.19
C ARG A 203 12.12 -19.85 8.20
N LEU A 204 11.97 -18.55 7.89
CA LEU A 204 11.25 -17.64 8.76
C LEU A 204 9.77 -18.00 8.80
N THR A 205 9.33 -18.52 9.95
CA THR A 205 7.92 -18.86 10.22
C THR A 205 7.18 -17.66 10.79
N PHE A 206 5.84 -17.72 10.73
CA PHE A 206 4.97 -16.75 11.38
C PHE A 206 5.26 -16.64 12.88
N GLU A 207 5.43 -17.77 13.57
CA GLU A 207 5.70 -17.82 15.02
C GLU A 207 7.02 -17.11 15.36
N GLN A 208 8.09 -17.42 14.63
CA GLN A 208 9.39 -16.76 14.83
C GLN A 208 9.31 -15.26 14.62
N MET A 209 8.63 -14.83 13.55
CA MET A 209 8.41 -13.42 13.26
C MET A 209 7.61 -12.75 14.38
N TRP A 210 6.50 -13.37 14.81
CA TRP A 210 5.63 -12.85 15.87
C TRP A 210 6.38 -12.67 17.20
N ASN A 211 7.14 -13.69 17.57
CA ASN A 211 7.91 -13.67 18.83
C ASN A 211 9.01 -12.60 18.80
N ARG A 212 9.78 -12.50 17.69
CA ARG A 212 10.89 -11.54 17.59
C ARG A 212 10.45 -10.09 17.51
N THR A 213 9.25 -9.83 16.97
CA THR A 213 8.69 -8.48 16.88
C THR A 213 7.87 -8.08 18.12
N ARG A 214 7.81 -8.94 19.14
CA ARG A 214 7.07 -8.67 20.38
C ARG A 214 7.53 -7.37 21.03
N GLY A 215 6.58 -6.48 21.35
CA GLY A 215 6.87 -5.17 21.93
C GLY A 215 7.36 -4.11 20.92
N ASN A 216 7.43 -4.43 19.61
CA ASN A 216 7.85 -3.51 18.56
C ASN A 216 6.73 -3.08 17.60
N ALA A 217 5.47 -3.54 17.79
CA ALA A 217 4.37 -3.23 16.88
C ALA A 217 4.18 -1.71 16.67
N TRP A 218 4.26 -0.93 17.76
CA TRP A 218 4.14 0.52 17.70
C TRP A 218 5.31 1.20 16.96
N ARG A 219 6.53 0.64 17.09
CA ARG A 219 7.70 1.12 16.35
C ARG A 219 7.61 0.79 14.86
N LEU A 220 7.10 -0.39 14.51
CA LEU A 220 6.82 -0.75 13.14
C LEU A 220 5.75 0.15 12.53
N PHE A 221 4.67 0.42 13.28
CA PHE A 221 3.62 1.35 12.84
C PHE A 221 4.19 2.73 12.49
N TRP A 222 4.89 3.36 13.44
CA TRP A 222 5.48 4.68 13.18
C TRP A 222 6.57 4.65 12.11
N GLY A 223 7.34 3.58 12.04
CA GLY A 223 8.35 3.42 11.00
C GLY A 223 7.73 3.41 9.60
N VAL A 224 6.70 2.59 9.38
CA VAL A 224 5.95 2.56 8.12
C VAL A 224 5.26 3.90 7.88
N ALA A 225 4.60 4.48 8.90
CA ALA A 225 3.92 5.76 8.77
C ALA A 225 4.89 6.87 8.34
N PHE A 226 6.03 7.04 9.00
CA PHE A 226 7.00 8.10 8.67
C PHE A 226 7.78 7.86 7.38
N THR A 227 7.87 6.63 6.89
CA THR A 227 8.52 6.34 5.60
C THR A 227 7.55 6.34 4.42
N THR A 228 6.24 6.33 4.67
CA THR A 228 5.21 6.29 3.62
C THR A 228 4.41 7.59 3.55
N VAL A 229 3.87 8.06 4.68
CA VAL A 229 2.94 9.20 4.69
C VAL A 229 3.58 10.52 4.25
N PRO A 230 4.76 10.96 4.77
CA PRO A 230 5.32 12.23 4.35
C PRO A 230 5.67 12.28 2.86
N PRO A 231 6.30 11.24 2.25
CA PRO A 231 6.51 11.23 0.82
C PRO A 231 5.19 11.30 0.03
N LEU A 232 4.16 10.53 0.41
CA LEU A 232 2.86 10.60 -0.27
C LEU A 232 2.23 11.98 -0.20
N LEU A 233 2.25 12.63 0.97
CA LEU A 233 1.74 13.98 1.13
C LEU A 233 2.50 15.01 0.28
N LEU A 234 3.82 14.86 0.15
CA LEU A 234 4.60 15.71 -0.76
C LEU A 234 4.21 15.52 -2.22
N GLY A 235 3.88 14.28 -2.62
CA GLY A 235 3.35 13.97 -3.94
C GLY A 235 2.01 14.63 -4.19
N GLU A 236 1.07 14.51 -3.27
CA GLU A 236 -0.26 15.15 -3.36
C GLU A 236 -0.14 16.68 -3.45
N ILE A 237 0.73 17.27 -2.63
CA ILE A 237 1.02 18.70 -2.69
C ILE A 237 1.61 19.06 -4.07
N GLY A 238 2.55 18.27 -4.59
CA GLY A 238 3.14 18.46 -5.91
C GLY A 238 2.09 18.39 -7.03
N VAL A 239 1.17 17.43 -6.97
CA VAL A 239 0.03 17.29 -7.90
C VAL A 239 -0.87 18.53 -7.85
N LEU A 240 -1.21 19.02 -6.65
CA LEU A 240 -2.02 20.23 -6.48
C LEU A 240 -1.36 21.46 -7.14
N PHE A 241 -0.04 21.62 -6.99
CA PHE A 241 0.68 22.74 -7.60
C PHE A 241 0.84 22.57 -9.12
N ALA A 242 1.14 21.36 -9.61
CA ALA A 242 1.29 21.09 -11.04
C ALA A 242 -0.05 21.22 -11.80
N GLY A 243 -1.16 20.87 -11.16
CA GLY A 243 -2.50 20.96 -11.71
C GLY A 243 -3.15 22.35 -11.65
N GLY A 244 -2.41 23.40 -11.25
CA GLY A 244 -2.96 24.77 -11.21
C GLY A 244 -3.82 25.05 -9.96
N GLY A 245 -3.63 24.30 -8.88
CA GLY A 245 -4.35 24.46 -7.63
C GLY A 245 -5.42 23.40 -7.39
N PRO A 246 -6.17 23.48 -6.27
CA PRO A 246 -7.21 22.54 -5.96
C PRO A 246 -8.29 22.56 -7.06
N PRO A 247 -8.78 21.37 -7.48
CA PRO A 247 -9.80 21.28 -8.51
C PRO A 247 -11.03 22.09 -8.05
N ASN A 248 -11.42 23.07 -8.86
CA ASN A 248 -12.62 23.85 -8.57
C ASN A 248 -13.84 22.95 -8.78
N PRO A 249 -14.60 22.61 -7.73
CA PRO A 249 -15.74 21.70 -7.84
C PRO A 249 -16.83 22.22 -8.80
N LEU A 250 -16.83 23.51 -9.11
CA LEU A 250 -17.76 24.12 -10.07
C LEU A 250 -17.31 23.92 -11.53
N LYS A 251 -16.10 23.38 -11.77
CA LYS A 251 -15.58 23.12 -13.12
C LYS A 251 -15.65 21.65 -13.55
N PHE A 252 -16.36 20.80 -12.80
CA PHE A 252 -16.51 19.37 -13.12
C PHE A 252 -17.07 19.04 -14.51
N LEU A 253 -17.62 20.04 -15.20
CA LEU A 253 -18.28 19.89 -16.49
C LEU A 253 -17.38 20.23 -17.71
N ASN A 254 -16.12 20.58 -17.45
CA ASN A 254 -15.21 21.06 -18.49
C ASN A 254 -14.24 19.96 -18.93
N GLU A 255 -13.92 19.91 -20.22
CA GLU A 255 -12.83 19.05 -20.76
C GLU A 255 -11.50 19.32 -20.07
N ASP A 256 -11.24 20.57 -19.68
CA ASP A 256 -10.06 20.98 -18.90
C ASP A 256 -9.97 20.23 -17.57
N PHE A 257 -11.10 19.97 -16.90
CA PHE A 257 -11.14 19.20 -15.67
C PHE A 257 -10.73 17.73 -15.90
N VAL A 258 -11.25 17.09 -16.94
CA VAL A 258 -10.91 15.71 -17.29
C VAL A 258 -9.41 15.58 -17.59
N ALA A 259 -8.88 16.52 -18.39
CA ALA A 259 -7.47 16.58 -18.72
C ALA A 259 -6.61 16.77 -17.45
N GLN A 260 -6.98 17.71 -16.58
CA GLN A 260 -6.29 17.96 -15.32
C GLN A 260 -6.27 16.73 -14.41
N MET A 261 -7.42 16.06 -14.23
CA MET A 261 -7.52 14.86 -13.39
C MET A 261 -6.70 13.69 -13.97
N THR A 262 -6.67 13.57 -15.28
CA THR A 262 -5.84 12.56 -15.97
C THR A 262 -4.35 12.82 -15.74
N VAL A 263 -3.89 14.06 -15.93
CA VAL A 263 -2.50 14.45 -15.63
C VAL A 263 -2.17 14.19 -14.16
N ASN A 264 -3.04 14.58 -13.24
CA ASN A 264 -2.85 14.34 -11.81
C ASN A 264 -2.71 12.84 -11.49
N SER A 265 -3.54 11.98 -12.09
CA SER A 265 -3.46 10.53 -11.93
C SER A 265 -2.11 9.98 -12.42
N CYS A 266 -1.65 10.44 -13.59
CA CYS A 266 -0.35 10.03 -14.14
C CYS A 266 0.81 10.49 -13.24
N VAL A 267 0.81 11.76 -12.81
CA VAL A 267 1.83 12.31 -11.91
C VAL A 267 1.85 11.54 -10.59
N PHE A 268 0.67 11.24 -10.03
CA PHE A 268 0.56 10.45 -8.80
C PHE A 268 1.17 9.06 -8.97
N VAL A 269 0.85 8.34 -10.04
CA VAL A 269 1.38 6.98 -10.27
C VAL A 269 2.90 7.00 -10.47
N ILE A 270 3.42 7.95 -11.26
CA ILE A 270 4.86 8.12 -11.46
C ILE A 270 5.54 8.37 -10.11
N TYR A 271 5.02 9.32 -9.36
CA TYR A 271 5.56 9.68 -8.05
C TYR A 271 5.48 8.48 -7.09
N TYR A 272 4.32 7.83 -7.00
CA TYR A 272 4.10 6.67 -6.14
C TYR A 272 5.11 5.55 -6.40
N LEU A 273 5.32 5.16 -7.66
CA LEU A 273 6.26 4.10 -8.00
C LEU A 273 7.71 4.48 -7.70
N LEU A 274 8.06 5.77 -7.79
CA LEU A 274 9.41 6.24 -7.47
C LEU A 274 9.68 6.29 -5.97
N ILE A 275 8.70 6.67 -5.14
CA ILE A 275 8.91 6.80 -3.69
C ILE A 275 8.69 5.49 -2.92
N LEU A 276 8.00 4.53 -3.53
CA LEU A 276 7.69 3.22 -2.93
C LEU A 276 8.92 2.55 -2.28
N PRO A 277 10.15 2.62 -2.86
CA PRO A 277 11.35 2.06 -2.26
C PRO A 277 11.70 2.60 -0.86
N ILE A 278 11.25 3.79 -0.47
CA ILE A 278 11.53 4.35 0.86
C ILE A 278 10.87 3.49 1.95
N GLY A 279 9.57 3.23 1.83
CA GLY A 279 8.82 2.39 2.77
C GLY A 279 9.31 0.94 2.77
N ILE A 280 9.65 0.40 1.58
CA ILE A 280 10.21 -0.94 1.43
C ILE A 280 11.60 -1.02 2.06
N GLY A 281 12.40 0.02 1.94
CA GLY A 281 13.71 0.15 2.60
C GLY A 281 13.61 0.04 4.11
N PHE A 282 12.62 0.69 4.72
CA PHE A 282 12.36 0.54 6.15
C PHE A 282 12.09 -0.91 6.55
N LEU A 283 11.26 -1.63 5.80
CA LEU A 283 10.98 -3.04 6.08
C LEU A 283 12.23 -3.92 5.90
N SER A 284 13.09 -3.61 4.93
CA SER A 284 14.37 -4.31 4.72
C SER A 284 15.32 -4.11 5.90
N HIS A 285 15.48 -2.88 6.37
CA HIS A 285 16.33 -2.57 7.52
C HIS A 285 15.78 -3.16 8.83
N ALA A 286 14.46 -3.12 9.03
CA ALA A 286 13.80 -3.77 10.16
C ALA A 286 14.00 -5.29 10.13
N TYR A 287 13.87 -5.92 8.97
CA TYR A 287 14.14 -7.35 8.80
C TYR A 287 15.60 -7.68 9.13
N ARG A 288 16.56 -6.90 8.63
CA ARG A 288 17.99 -7.10 8.97
C ARG A 288 18.24 -6.98 10.46
N HIS A 289 17.63 -6.00 11.11
CA HIS A 289 17.78 -5.81 12.56
C HIS A 289 17.26 -7.02 13.36
N PHE A 290 16.07 -7.54 13.05
CA PHE A 290 15.48 -8.63 13.83
C PHE A 290 16.02 -10.01 13.46
N PHE A 291 16.48 -10.23 12.23
CA PHE A 291 16.74 -11.58 11.73
C PHE A 291 18.17 -11.81 11.24
N GLN A 292 18.93 -10.78 10.89
CA GLN A 292 20.30 -10.93 10.42
C GLN A 292 21.35 -10.46 11.45
N ALA A 293 21.07 -9.40 12.20
CA ALA A 293 22.00 -8.89 13.20
C ALA A 293 22.22 -9.84 14.41
N HIS A 294 21.31 -10.80 14.60
CA HIS A 294 21.34 -11.75 15.73
C HIS A 294 21.25 -13.21 15.22
N PRO A 295 22.30 -13.72 14.53
CA PRO A 295 22.30 -15.08 13.97
C PRO A 295 22.18 -16.17 15.04
N GLU A 296 22.62 -15.90 16.29
CA GLU A 296 22.50 -16.80 17.45
C GLU A 296 21.04 -17.11 17.79
N LEU A 297 20.09 -16.26 17.40
CA LEU A 297 18.66 -16.47 17.60
C LEU A 297 18.00 -17.30 16.46
N ARG A 298 18.79 -17.76 15.49
CA ARG A 298 18.29 -18.61 14.37
C ARG A 298 18.22 -20.11 14.72
N ARG A 299 18.71 -20.50 15.91
CA ARG A 299 18.70 -21.89 16.38
C ARG A 299 17.44 -22.25 17.14
#